data_1983c5d4beba7f9d033022d94134ad15
#
_entry.id   1983c5d4beba7f9d033022d94134ad15
#
_cell.length_a   1.000
_cell.length_b   1.000
_cell.length_c   1.000
_cell.angle_alpha   90.00
_cell.angle_beta   90.00
_cell.angle_gamma   90.00
#
_symmetry.space_group_name_H-M   'P 1'
#
loop_
_entity.id
_entity.type
_entity.pdbx_description
1 polymer ?
#
loop_
_entity_poly.entity_id
_entity_poly.type
_entity_poly.pdbx_seq_one_letter_code
_entity_poly.pdbx_strand_id
1 'polypeptide(L)'
;MFRGTFYPFAETDLPRILPFLLLPSADLWYTYKNHFTIIHATERCETISTQNSKLRIRDEKKAIRVSSTLGVIVAIAEVLMYLATHSQAILIDGIYDSMDVVILVIYQLLIPLLYKPVSEKIPYGFAQVESLFILIKGSILILVTLLVIYDNIQVILHGGSHLDTGLILYFEFALTMFCVAGWLLMRYLGQRLKTPMIKVEVITWKIDVFLSLGAFLGFGLEIPFHYFHLLEWTIPYIDSVISCIIAALMLPEPTRAFINAIRELVLMAPPAEKIEEIRTITAEGLKDYPYDVDFIDAVRTGRRLWISLYVTTKGNIMNIKQLKEATDKLRAMLSARYTGVYLELIPDVAPDSPAVISREDQGPLSDLR
;
A
#
# COMPACT_ATOMS: atom_id res chain seq x y z
N MET A 1 34.62 14.23 -9.58
CA MET A 1 35.98 13.77 -9.21
C MET A 1 36.33 14.43 -7.88
N PHE A 2 35.84 13.91 -6.76
CA PHE A 2 36.33 14.18 -5.42
C PHE A 2 36.05 12.92 -4.60
N ARG A 3 37.12 12.12 -4.44
CA ARG A 3 37.17 11.01 -3.49
C ARG A 3 37.54 11.59 -2.12
N GLY A 4 36.58 11.58 -1.18
CA GLY A 4 36.84 11.76 0.24
C GLY A 4 37.31 10.43 0.82
N THR A 5 38.58 10.29 1.03
CA THR A 5 39.23 9.18 1.74
C THR A 5 38.92 9.30 3.23
N PHE A 6 38.11 8.37 3.76
CA PHE A 6 38.04 8.13 5.20
C PHE A 6 39.33 7.43 5.63
N TYR A 7 40.09 8.09 6.45
CA TYR A 7 41.21 7.46 7.19
C TYR A 7 40.64 6.75 8.43
N PRO A 8 40.96 5.47 8.66
CA PRO A 8 40.68 4.84 9.95
C PRO A 8 41.71 5.35 10.96
N PHE A 9 41.22 5.86 12.08
CA PHE A 9 42.06 6.16 13.24
C PHE A 9 42.69 4.87 13.74
N ALA A 10 44.04 4.79 13.64
CA ALA A 10 44.81 3.68 14.16
C ALA A 10 44.98 3.82 15.68
N GLU A 11 44.84 2.70 16.39
CA GLU A 11 45.00 2.56 17.85
C GLU A 11 46.31 3.06 18.45
N THR A 12 47.20 3.64 17.65
CA THR A 12 48.56 4.06 18.08
C THR A 12 48.67 5.50 18.54
N ASP A 13 47.60 6.32 18.51
CA ASP A 13 47.67 7.74 18.90
C ASP A 13 47.24 8.04 20.36
N LEU A 14 46.97 7.02 21.16
CA LEU A 14 46.56 7.16 22.57
C LEU A 14 47.63 7.79 23.51
N PRO A 15 48.97 7.73 23.26
CA PRO A 15 49.94 8.28 24.22
C PRO A 15 50.18 9.79 24.14
N ARG A 16 49.61 10.51 23.15
CA ARG A 16 49.91 11.95 22.97
C ARG A 16 48.88 12.91 23.57
N ILE A 17 47.78 12.40 24.09
CA ILE A 17 46.71 13.22 24.67
C ILE A 17 46.72 13.21 26.22
N LEU A 18 47.63 12.46 26.83
CA LEU A 18 47.69 12.28 28.28
C LEU A 18 48.14 13.50 29.13
N PRO A 19 48.81 14.56 28.62
CA PRO A 19 49.24 15.67 29.45
C PRO A 19 48.13 16.74 29.71
N PHE A 20 46.97 16.67 29.09
CA PHE A 20 45.92 17.68 29.22
C PHE A 20 44.79 17.31 30.23
N LEU A 21 44.92 16.17 30.91
CA LEU A 21 43.86 15.61 31.77
C LEU A 21 44.18 15.75 33.28
N LEU A 22 44.77 16.84 33.69
CA LEU A 22 44.95 17.17 35.12
C LEU A 22 44.22 18.45 35.48
N LEU A 23 42.86 18.47 35.26
CA LEU A 23 41.96 19.39 35.94
C LEU A 23 40.73 18.62 36.39
N PRO A 24 40.35 18.69 37.67
CA PRO A 24 39.24 17.91 38.21
C PRO A 24 37.96 18.67 37.99
N SER A 25 37.24 18.38 36.90
CA SER A 25 35.83 18.73 36.81
C SER A 25 35.02 17.51 36.46
N ALA A 26 34.25 17.03 37.42
CA ALA A 26 33.29 15.95 37.28
C ALA A 26 32.34 16.17 36.09
N ASP A 27 32.15 17.40 35.67
CA ASP A 27 31.28 17.80 34.56
C ASP A 27 31.81 17.37 33.17
N LEU A 28 33.13 17.36 32.97
CA LEU A 28 33.71 16.90 31.68
C LEU A 28 33.56 15.38 31.50
N TRP A 29 33.68 14.63 32.60
CA TRP A 29 33.48 13.18 32.58
C TRP A 29 32.01 12.79 32.38
N TYR A 30 31.09 13.56 32.96
CA TYR A 30 29.65 13.38 32.78
C TYR A 30 29.22 13.70 31.35
N THR A 31 29.77 14.75 30.75
CA THR A 31 29.50 15.15 29.36
C THR A 31 30.08 14.12 28.38
N TYR A 32 31.29 13.63 28.60
CA TYR A 32 31.92 12.60 27.75
C TYR A 32 31.19 11.28 27.84
N LYS A 33 30.79 10.83 29.02
CA LYS A 33 30.03 9.60 29.24
C LYS A 33 28.64 9.67 28.59
N ASN A 34 27.98 10.81 28.67
CA ASN A 34 26.68 11.02 28.01
C ASN A 34 26.81 11.07 26.48
N HIS A 35 27.87 11.72 25.95
CA HIS A 35 28.14 11.75 24.51
C HIS A 35 28.44 10.35 23.96
N PHE A 36 29.27 9.57 24.67
CA PHE A 36 29.59 8.20 24.26
C PHE A 36 28.37 7.27 24.33
N THR A 37 27.52 7.44 25.34
CA THR A 37 26.25 6.70 25.46
C THR A 37 25.25 7.08 24.37
N ILE A 38 25.18 8.36 24.00
CA ILE A 38 24.33 8.84 22.92
C ILE A 38 24.81 8.30 21.55
N ILE A 39 26.13 8.35 21.27
CA ILE A 39 26.67 7.83 20.02
C ILE A 39 26.40 6.33 19.87
N HIS A 40 26.64 5.53 20.90
CA HIS A 40 26.33 4.08 20.88
C HIS A 40 24.83 3.77 20.84
N ALA A 41 23.99 4.62 21.43
CA ALA A 41 22.54 4.49 21.32
C ALA A 41 22.08 4.80 19.89
N THR A 42 22.64 5.83 19.25
CA THR A 42 22.31 6.22 17.86
C THR A 42 22.77 5.14 16.87
N GLU A 43 24.00 4.65 16.97
CA GLU A 43 24.50 3.55 16.14
C GLU A 43 23.69 2.26 16.33
N ARG A 44 23.28 1.94 17.55
CA ARG A 44 22.43 0.80 17.84
C ARG A 44 21.03 0.97 17.26
N CYS A 45 20.44 2.16 17.34
CA CYS A 45 19.17 2.49 16.71
C CYS A 45 19.22 2.40 15.19
N GLU A 46 20.27 2.91 14.55
CA GLU A 46 20.48 2.79 13.10
C GLU A 46 20.66 1.35 12.66
N THR A 47 21.43 0.56 13.42
CA THR A 47 21.66 -0.87 13.12
C THR A 47 20.37 -1.66 13.23
N ILE A 48 19.55 -1.44 14.28
CA ILE A 48 18.24 -2.09 14.47
C ILE A 48 17.27 -1.65 13.38
N SER A 49 17.22 -0.38 13.03
CA SER A 49 16.38 0.16 11.95
C SER A 49 16.74 -0.47 10.60
N THR A 50 18.03 -0.58 10.29
CA THR A 50 18.53 -1.18 9.05
C THR A 50 18.25 -2.69 9.00
N GLN A 51 18.38 -3.39 10.11
CA GLN A 51 18.08 -4.82 10.21
C GLN A 51 16.57 -5.07 10.04
N ASN A 52 15.72 -4.27 10.67
CA ASN A 52 14.26 -4.35 10.53
C ASN A 52 13.81 -4.06 9.10
N SER A 53 14.42 -3.09 8.42
CA SER A 53 14.12 -2.80 7.01
C SER A 53 14.51 -3.96 6.08
N LYS A 54 15.67 -4.58 6.28
CA LYS A 54 16.10 -5.77 5.52
C LYS A 54 15.16 -6.96 5.70
N LEU A 55 14.68 -7.20 6.92
CA LEU A 55 13.70 -8.25 7.21
C LEU A 55 12.37 -7.97 6.49
N ARG A 56 11.85 -6.75 6.57
CA ARG A 56 10.61 -6.35 5.88
C ARG A 56 10.73 -6.49 4.36
N ILE A 57 11.85 -6.05 3.76
CA ILE A 57 12.12 -6.23 2.32
C ILE A 57 12.06 -7.70 1.94
N ARG A 58 12.71 -8.56 2.74
CA ARG A 58 12.76 -10.01 2.48
C ARG A 58 11.36 -10.63 2.56
N ASP A 59 10.60 -10.27 3.57
CA ASP A 59 9.29 -10.86 3.81
C ASP A 59 8.26 -10.38 2.77
N GLU A 60 8.30 -9.11 2.37
CA GLU A 60 7.50 -8.57 1.28
C GLU A 60 7.85 -9.23 -0.06
N LYS A 61 9.16 -9.35 -0.38
CA LYS A 61 9.60 -10.08 -1.58
C LYS A 61 9.14 -11.53 -1.60
N LYS A 62 9.16 -12.21 -0.43
CA LYS A 62 8.66 -13.58 -0.33
C LYS A 62 7.16 -13.65 -0.60
N ALA A 63 6.37 -12.73 -0.01
CA ALA A 63 4.93 -12.70 -0.20
C ALA A 63 4.56 -12.48 -1.68
N ILE A 64 5.16 -11.48 -2.32
CA ILE A 64 4.92 -11.20 -3.74
C ILE A 64 5.43 -12.35 -4.64
N ARG A 65 6.56 -12.98 -4.31
CA ARG A 65 7.03 -14.15 -5.06
C ARG A 65 6.08 -15.32 -4.94
N VAL A 66 5.52 -15.56 -3.77
CA VAL A 66 4.51 -16.61 -3.56
C VAL A 66 3.29 -16.31 -4.42
N SER A 67 2.75 -15.07 -4.37
CA SER A 67 1.62 -14.68 -5.22
C SER A 67 1.92 -14.88 -6.70
N SER A 68 3.06 -14.37 -7.18
CA SER A 68 3.45 -14.52 -8.58
C SER A 68 3.68 -15.99 -9.01
N THR A 69 4.19 -16.84 -8.11
CA THR A 69 4.35 -18.28 -8.40
C THR A 69 2.99 -18.98 -8.50
N LEU A 70 2.06 -18.68 -7.62
CA LEU A 70 0.69 -19.19 -7.67
C LEU A 70 -0.01 -18.70 -8.94
N GLY A 71 0.13 -17.41 -9.31
CA GLY A 71 -0.42 -16.86 -10.55
C GLY A 71 0.15 -17.53 -11.80
N VAL A 72 1.45 -17.84 -11.84
CA VAL A 72 2.05 -18.64 -12.94
C VAL A 72 1.36 -20.02 -13.08
N ILE A 73 1.07 -20.67 -11.95
CA ILE A 73 0.41 -21.99 -11.96
C ILE A 73 -1.00 -21.85 -12.54
N VAL A 74 -1.75 -20.82 -12.13
CA VAL A 74 -3.10 -20.53 -12.65
C VAL A 74 -3.04 -20.26 -14.15
N ALA A 75 -2.22 -19.30 -14.58
CA ALA A 75 -2.08 -18.93 -15.99
C ALA A 75 -1.71 -20.14 -16.90
N ILE A 76 -0.81 -21.02 -16.44
CA ILE A 76 -0.49 -22.24 -17.17
C ILE A 76 -1.68 -23.19 -17.22
N ALA A 77 -2.41 -23.37 -16.11
CA ALA A 77 -3.58 -24.24 -16.06
C ALA A 77 -4.68 -23.76 -17.01
N GLU A 78 -4.94 -22.45 -17.06
CA GLU A 78 -5.93 -21.83 -17.95
C GLU A 78 -5.52 -21.95 -19.42
N VAL A 79 -4.25 -21.71 -19.76
CA VAL A 79 -3.77 -21.93 -21.14
C VAL A 79 -3.91 -23.40 -21.57
N LEU A 80 -3.59 -24.36 -20.70
CA LEU A 80 -3.77 -25.77 -20.99
C LEU A 80 -5.25 -26.13 -21.15
N MET A 81 -6.12 -25.55 -20.32
CA MET A 81 -7.56 -25.75 -20.40
C MET A 81 -8.15 -25.14 -21.67
N TYR A 82 -7.68 -23.94 -22.07
CA TYR A 82 -8.03 -23.36 -23.37
C TYR A 82 -7.68 -24.29 -24.53
N LEU A 83 -6.48 -24.88 -24.53
CA LEU A 83 -6.07 -25.82 -25.59
C LEU A 83 -6.95 -27.07 -25.64
N ALA A 84 -7.56 -27.48 -24.53
CA ALA A 84 -8.45 -28.63 -24.43
C ALA A 84 -9.89 -28.29 -24.82
N THR A 85 -10.39 -27.09 -24.47
CA THR A 85 -11.82 -26.72 -24.62
C THR A 85 -12.08 -25.70 -25.72
N HIS A 86 -11.05 -25.00 -26.18
CA HIS A 86 -11.13 -23.85 -27.08
C HIS A 86 -12.06 -22.72 -26.59
N SER A 87 -12.26 -22.62 -25.27
CA SER A 87 -13.07 -21.59 -24.64
C SER A 87 -12.36 -20.24 -24.67
N GLN A 88 -12.94 -19.26 -25.36
CA GLN A 88 -12.40 -17.91 -25.46
C GLN A 88 -12.34 -17.22 -24.07
N ALA A 89 -13.32 -17.47 -23.22
CA ALA A 89 -13.35 -16.93 -21.85
C ALA A 89 -12.11 -17.36 -21.06
N ILE A 90 -11.80 -18.66 -21.04
CA ILE A 90 -10.62 -19.19 -20.33
C ILE A 90 -9.31 -18.64 -20.92
N LEU A 91 -9.25 -18.37 -22.25
CA LEU A 91 -8.10 -17.74 -22.86
C LEU A 91 -7.88 -16.30 -22.36
N ILE A 92 -8.96 -15.54 -22.26
CA ILE A 92 -8.92 -14.15 -21.77
C ILE A 92 -8.43 -14.12 -20.31
N ASP A 93 -8.92 -15.02 -19.47
CA ASP A 93 -8.49 -15.14 -18.08
C ASP A 93 -7.00 -15.52 -17.99
N GLY A 94 -6.53 -16.49 -18.79
CA GLY A 94 -5.12 -16.88 -18.84
C GLY A 94 -4.19 -15.76 -19.34
N ILE A 95 -4.62 -14.94 -20.28
CA ILE A 95 -3.87 -13.75 -20.72
C ILE A 95 -3.78 -12.74 -19.57
N TYR A 96 -4.90 -12.50 -18.88
CA TYR A 96 -4.96 -11.56 -17.76
C TYR A 96 -4.03 -11.99 -16.63
N ASP A 97 -4.09 -13.23 -16.18
CA ASP A 97 -3.24 -13.76 -15.12
C ASP A 97 -1.75 -13.72 -15.50
N SER A 98 -1.45 -13.98 -16.78
CA SER A 98 -0.09 -13.84 -17.31
C SER A 98 0.40 -12.39 -17.21
N MET A 99 -0.43 -11.40 -17.52
CA MET A 99 -0.09 -9.97 -17.40
C MET A 99 0.11 -9.58 -15.92
N ASP A 100 -0.72 -10.08 -15.03
CA ASP A 100 -0.59 -9.81 -13.59
C ASP A 100 0.75 -10.34 -13.05
N VAL A 101 1.14 -11.55 -13.42
CA VAL A 101 2.45 -12.13 -13.08
C VAL A 101 3.59 -11.24 -13.54
N VAL A 102 3.56 -10.70 -14.76
CA VAL A 102 4.59 -9.79 -15.27
C VAL A 102 4.69 -8.54 -14.38
N ILE A 103 3.57 -7.93 -14.01
CA ILE A 103 3.53 -6.77 -13.12
C ILE A 103 4.16 -7.10 -11.77
N LEU A 104 3.84 -8.26 -11.18
CA LEU A 104 4.38 -8.69 -9.90
C LEU A 104 5.88 -8.95 -9.95
N VAL A 105 6.40 -9.52 -11.04
CA VAL A 105 7.84 -9.71 -11.24
C VAL A 105 8.57 -8.37 -11.28
N ILE A 106 8.05 -7.39 -12.04
CA ILE A 106 8.62 -6.05 -12.09
C ILE A 106 8.58 -5.38 -10.71
N TYR A 107 7.45 -5.49 -10.00
CA TYR A 107 7.31 -4.94 -8.65
C TYR A 107 8.32 -5.53 -7.66
N GLN A 108 8.61 -6.84 -7.73
CA GLN A 108 9.63 -7.48 -6.89
C GLN A 108 11.02 -6.84 -7.03
N LEU A 109 11.38 -6.40 -8.24
CA LEU A 109 12.65 -5.72 -8.50
C LEU A 109 12.68 -4.32 -7.87
N LEU A 110 11.53 -3.67 -7.73
CA LEU A 110 11.39 -2.33 -7.18
C LEU A 110 11.30 -2.30 -5.64
N ILE A 111 10.92 -3.39 -4.99
CA ILE A 111 10.79 -3.43 -3.52
C ILE A 111 12.00 -2.83 -2.77
N PRO A 112 13.27 -3.16 -3.09
CA PRO A 112 14.40 -2.56 -2.38
C PRO A 112 14.50 -1.03 -2.55
N LEU A 113 14.02 -0.51 -3.70
CA LEU A 113 14.00 0.92 -4.00
C LEU A 113 13.00 1.66 -3.10
N LEU A 114 11.85 1.05 -2.85
CA LEU A 114 10.78 1.62 -2.01
C LEU A 114 11.20 1.82 -0.56
N TYR A 115 12.18 1.03 -0.09
CA TYR A 115 12.71 1.15 1.27
C TYR A 115 13.92 2.08 1.39
N LYS A 116 14.37 2.68 0.29
CA LYS A 116 15.44 3.70 0.38
C LYS A 116 14.96 4.91 1.20
N PRO A 117 15.84 5.46 2.05
CA PRO A 117 15.51 6.68 2.77
C PRO A 117 15.29 7.86 1.82
N VAL A 118 14.60 8.86 2.28
CA VAL A 118 14.48 10.16 1.60
C VAL A 118 15.85 10.81 1.48
N SER A 119 16.08 11.56 0.43
CA SER A 119 17.33 12.28 0.18
C SER A 119 17.02 13.64 -0.43
N GLU A 120 17.98 14.56 -0.40
CA GLU A 120 17.84 15.89 -1.02
C GLU A 120 17.45 15.83 -2.50
N LYS A 121 17.89 14.77 -3.24
CA LYS A 121 17.52 14.56 -4.64
C LYS A 121 16.11 14.03 -4.82
N ILE A 122 15.58 13.31 -3.85
CA ILE A 122 14.27 12.66 -3.90
C ILE A 122 13.61 12.88 -2.52
N PRO A 123 13.03 14.07 -2.29
CA PRO A 123 12.49 14.49 -0.99
C PRO A 123 11.36 13.59 -0.47
N TYR A 124 10.51 13.11 -1.37
CA TYR A 124 9.42 12.16 -1.03
C TYR A 124 9.82 10.69 -1.13
N GLY A 125 11.07 10.41 -1.55
CA GLY A 125 11.57 9.05 -1.80
C GLY A 125 10.86 8.39 -2.99
N PHE A 126 10.95 7.04 -3.06
CA PHE A 126 10.35 6.26 -4.15
C PHE A 126 8.95 5.73 -3.82
N ALA A 127 8.31 6.20 -2.77
CA ALA A 127 7.01 5.67 -2.33
C ALA A 127 5.89 5.90 -3.37
N GLN A 128 5.96 6.98 -4.16
CA GLN A 128 5.02 7.24 -5.26
C GLN A 128 5.06 6.19 -6.37
N VAL A 129 6.20 5.51 -6.56
CA VAL A 129 6.32 4.41 -7.53
C VAL A 129 5.38 3.26 -7.15
N GLU A 130 5.19 3.00 -5.86
CA GLU A 130 4.22 2.00 -5.39
C GLU A 130 2.79 2.37 -5.79
N SER A 131 2.39 3.64 -5.59
CA SER A 131 1.06 4.13 -6.00
C SER A 131 0.87 4.04 -7.52
N LEU A 132 1.93 4.28 -8.31
CA LEU A 132 1.89 4.09 -9.77
C LEU A 132 1.62 2.62 -10.16
N PHE A 133 2.28 1.67 -9.48
CA PHE A 133 2.03 0.25 -9.73
C PHE A 133 0.61 -0.18 -9.33
N ILE A 134 0.10 0.34 -8.22
CA ILE A 134 -1.29 0.11 -7.80
C ILE A 134 -2.27 0.70 -8.82
N LEU A 135 -1.97 1.87 -9.37
CA LEU A 135 -2.76 2.49 -10.43
C LEU A 135 -2.82 1.61 -11.67
N ILE A 136 -1.66 1.15 -12.16
CA ILE A 136 -1.58 0.27 -13.35
C ILE A 136 -2.35 -1.03 -13.11
N LYS A 137 -2.09 -1.71 -11.98
CA LYS A 137 -2.77 -2.95 -11.63
C LYS A 137 -4.27 -2.76 -11.46
N GLY A 138 -4.70 -1.70 -10.77
CA GLY A 138 -6.11 -1.35 -10.61
C GLY A 138 -6.80 -1.06 -11.94
N SER A 139 -6.12 -0.38 -12.87
CA SER A 139 -6.64 -0.13 -14.23
C SER A 139 -6.88 -1.43 -14.99
N ILE A 140 -5.93 -2.36 -14.92
CA ILE A 140 -6.02 -3.66 -15.58
C ILE A 140 -7.16 -4.47 -14.98
N LEU A 141 -7.28 -4.53 -13.65
CA LEU A 141 -8.38 -5.20 -12.96
C LEU A 141 -9.76 -4.66 -13.39
N ILE A 142 -9.92 -3.34 -13.43
CA ILE A 142 -11.16 -2.71 -13.89
C ILE A 142 -11.45 -3.08 -15.35
N LEU A 143 -10.43 -2.95 -16.22
CA LEU A 143 -10.59 -3.25 -17.64
C LEU A 143 -11.02 -4.70 -17.86
N VAL A 144 -10.37 -5.64 -17.21
CA VAL A 144 -10.69 -7.07 -17.35
C VAL A 144 -12.08 -7.37 -16.79
N THR A 145 -12.43 -6.83 -15.61
CA THR A 145 -13.79 -7.00 -15.07
C THR A 145 -14.87 -6.47 -16.03
N LEU A 146 -14.60 -5.33 -16.69
CA LEU A 146 -15.51 -4.79 -17.72
C LEU A 146 -15.54 -5.65 -18.98
N LEU A 147 -14.41 -6.23 -19.39
CA LEU A 147 -14.36 -7.16 -20.52
C LEU A 147 -15.12 -8.45 -20.23
N VAL A 148 -15.00 -9.00 -19.01
CA VAL A 148 -15.80 -10.16 -18.57
C VAL A 148 -17.30 -9.85 -18.64
N ILE A 149 -17.73 -8.69 -18.15
CA ILE A 149 -19.13 -8.27 -18.26
C ILE A 149 -19.55 -8.13 -19.72
N TYR A 150 -18.74 -7.49 -20.55
CA TYR A 150 -19.03 -7.29 -21.96
C TYR A 150 -19.16 -8.63 -22.71
N ASP A 151 -18.22 -9.54 -22.50
CA ASP A 151 -18.20 -10.86 -23.15
C ASP A 151 -19.42 -11.68 -22.75
N ASN A 152 -19.74 -11.75 -21.47
CA ASN A 152 -20.93 -12.45 -20.99
C ASN A 152 -22.23 -11.85 -21.54
N ILE A 153 -22.33 -10.51 -21.68
CA ILE A 153 -23.47 -9.87 -22.35
C ILE A 153 -23.54 -10.31 -23.83
N GLN A 154 -22.42 -10.39 -24.53
CA GLN A 154 -22.40 -10.86 -25.93
C GLN A 154 -22.88 -12.34 -26.03
N VAL A 155 -22.43 -13.20 -25.12
CA VAL A 155 -22.88 -14.60 -25.05
C VAL A 155 -24.42 -14.66 -24.85
N ILE A 156 -24.96 -13.85 -23.95
CA ILE A 156 -26.43 -13.77 -23.73
C ILE A 156 -27.17 -13.32 -24.99
N LEU A 157 -26.66 -12.28 -25.69
CA LEU A 157 -27.31 -11.73 -26.89
C LEU A 157 -27.24 -12.67 -28.11
N HIS A 158 -26.24 -13.55 -28.17
CA HIS A 158 -26.04 -14.48 -29.29
C HIS A 158 -26.62 -15.90 -29.05
N GLY A 159 -27.41 -16.06 -28.01
CA GLY A 159 -28.16 -17.31 -27.81
C GLY A 159 -27.59 -18.23 -26.73
N GLY A 160 -26.62 -17.75 -25.95
CA GLY A 160 -26.05 -18.48 -24.84
C GLY A 160 -24.82 -19.32 -25.20
N SER A 161 -24.24 -19.99 -24.22
CA SER A 161 -23.08 -20.85 -24.36
C SER A 161 -23.50 -22.31 -24.58
N HIS A 162 -22.78 -23.02 -25.47
CA HIS A 162 -22.95 -24.44 -25.76
C HIS A 162 -21.61 -25.18 -25.59
N LEU A 163 -20.93 -24.99 -24.47
CA LEU A 163 -19.64 -25.61 -24.17
C LEU A 163 -19.82 -27.03 -23.58
N ASP A 164 -18.79 -27.86 -23.68
CA ASP A 164 -18.75 -29.15 -23.01
C ASP A 164 -18.61 -28.97 -21.50
N THR A 165 -19.73 -28.98 -20.80
CA THR A 165 -19.87 -28.58 -19.40
C THR A 165 -19.05 -29.44 -18.44
N GLY A 166 -18.82 -30.72 -18.77
CA GLY A 166 -18.24 -31.67 -17.82
C GLY A 166 -16.80 -31.36 -17.45
N LEU A 167 -15.93 -31.14 -18.42
CA LEU A 167 -14.51 -30.88 -18.19
C LEU A 167 -14.30 -29.49 -17.56
N ILE A 168 -15.04 -28.51 -18.04
CA ILE A 168 -14.98 -27.12 -17.54
C ILE A 168 -15.40 -27.08 -16.06
N LEU A 169 -16.47 -27.78 -15.68
CA LEU A 169 -16.95 -27.82 -14.30
C LEU A 169 -15.90 -28.34 -13.31
N TYR A 170 -15.21 -29.44 -13.66
CA TYR A 170 -14.14 -29.95 -12.81
C TYR A 170 -12.96 -29.00 -12.72
N PHE A 171 -12.63 -28.34 -13.81
CA PHE A 171 -11.56 -27.33 -13.86
C PHE A 171 -11.91 -26.14 -12.97
N GLU A 172 -13.10 -25.55 -13.13
CA GLU A 172 -13.54 -24.40 -12.33
C GLU A 172 -13.64 -24.72 -10.84
N PHE A 173 -14.06 -25.94 -10.48
CA PHE A 173 -14.01 -26.40 -9.09
C PHE A 173 -12.59 -26.43 -8.55
N ALA A 174 -11.66 -27.03 -9.28
CA ALA A 174 -10.26 -27.12 -8.88
C ALA A 174 -9.61 -25.71 -8.81
N LEU A 175 -9.89 -24.85 -9.79
CA LEU A 175 -9.42 -23.46 -9.84
C LEU A 175 -9.96 -22.66 -8.67
N THR A 176 -11.27 -22.74 -8.38
CA THR A 176 -11.89 -22.09 -7.22
C THR A 176 -11.20 -22.49 -5.91
N MET A 177 -10.97 -23.79 -5.71
CA MET A 177 -10.29 -24.28 -4.49
C MET A 177 -8.86 -23.75 -4.40
N PHE A 178 -8.14 -23.69 -5.51
CA PHE A 178 -6.79 -23.15 -5.58
C PHE A 178 -6.78 -21.64 -5.29
N CYS A 179 -7.68 -20.89 -5.91
CA CYS A 179 -7.82 -19.43 -5.68
C CYS A 179 -8.23 -19.12 -4.23
N VAL A 180 -9.12 -19.91 -3.60
CA VAL A 180 -9.45 -19.78 -2.17
C VAL A 180 -8.21 -19.96 -1.31
N ALA A 181 -7.39 -20.97 -1.57
CA ALA A 181 -6.15 -21.18 -0.84
C ALA A 181 -5.17 -20.01 -1.04
N GLY A 182 -5.02 -19.49 -2.25
CA GLY A 182 -4.23 -18.31 -2.59
C GLY A 182 -4.73 -17.06 -1.86
N TRP A 183 -6.04 -16.80 -1.90
CA TRP A 183 -6.67 -15.68 -1.20
C TRP A 183 -6.46 -15.73 0.32
N LEU A 184 -6.69 -16.89 0.95
CA LEU A 184 -6.49 -17.06 2.39
C LEU A 184 -5.03 -16.82 2.78
N LEU A 185 -4.09 -17.34 1.97
CA LEU A 185 -2.66 -17.15 2.17
C LEU A 185 -2.29 -15.66 2.05
N MET A 186 -2.73 -14.99 0.98
CA MET A 186 -2.44 -13.56 0.76
C MET A 186 -3.12 -12.68 1.81
N ARG A 187 -4.32 -13.02 2.26
CA ARG A 187 -4.99 -12.34 3.37
C ARG A 187 -4.21 -12.46 4.67
N TYR A 188 -3.68 -13.64 4.99
CA TYR A 188 -2.83 -13.86 6.15
C TYR A 188 -1.54 -13.03 6.08
N LEU A 189 -0.85 -13.05 4.94
CA LEU A 189 0.36 -12.25 4.71
C LEU A 189 0.06 -10.75 4.74
N GLY A 190 -1.06 -10.32 4.18
CA GLY A 190 -1.51 -8.93 4.17
C GLY A 190 -1.78 -8.36 5.56
N GLN A 191 -2.32 -9.16 6.49
CA GLN A 191 -2.52 -8.77 7.88
C GLN A 191 -1.19 -8.53 8.62
N ARG A 192 -0.15 -9.29 8.25
CA ARG A 192 1.19 -9.17 8.85
C ARG A 192 2.01 -8.03 8.27
N LEU A 193 2.03 -7.90 6.94
CA LEU A 193 2.94 -6.98 6.26
C LEU A 193 2.35 -5.58 6.06
N LYS A 194 1.03 -5.47 5.90
CA LYS A 194 0.25 -4.22 5.78
C LYS A 194 0.74 -3.27 4.69
N THR A 195 1.43 -3.78 3.65
CA THR A 195 1.89 -2.95 2.53
C THR A 195 0.74 -2.70 1.54
N PRO A 196 0.72 -1.53 0.85
CA PRO A 196 -0.34 -1.20 -0.10
C PRO A 196 -0.48 -2.23 -1.22
N MET A 197 0.64 -2.68 -1.81
CA MET A 197 0.61 -3.65 -2.91
C MET A 197 0.04 -5.02 -2.49
N ILE A 198 0.41 -5.53 -1.29
CA ILE A 198 -0.15 -6.81 -0.81
C ILE A 198 -1.66 -6.70 -0.55
N LYS A 199 -2.16 -5.52 -0.17
CA LYS A 199 -3.61 -5.31 -0.07
C LYS A 199 -4.30 -5.43 -1.43
N VAL A 200 -3.69 -4.92 -2.48
CA VAL A 200 -4.20 -5.08 -3.85
C VAL A 200 -4.15 -6.54 -4.27
N GLU A 201 -3.08 -7.28 -3.94
CA GLU A 201 -3.01 -8.73 -4.17
C GLU A 201 -4.16 -9.50 -3.50
N VAL A 202 -4.49 -9.14 -2.25
CA VAL A 202 -5.65 -9.74 -1.56
C VAL A 202 -6.95 -9.47 -2.31
N ILE A 203 -7.11 -8.29 -2.91
CA ILE A 203 -8.28 -7.93 -3.71
C ILE A 203 -8.29 -8.76 -5.01
N THR A 204 -7.15 -8.87 -5.71
CA THR A 204 -7.03 -9.68 -6.93
C THR A 204 -7.45 -11.12 -6.67
N TRP A 205 -6.79 -11.81 -5.74
CA TRP A 205 -7.13 -13.19 -5.39
C TRP A 205 -8.59 -13.38 -4.93
N LYS A 206 -9.17 -12.36 -4.29
CA LYS A 206 -10.57 -12.38 -3.92
C LYS A 206 -11.48 -12.33 -5.16
N ILE A 207 -11.16 -11.49 -6.13
CA ILE A 207 -11.90 -11.39 -7.38
C ILE A 207 -11.84 -12.72 -8.13
N ASP A 208 -10.66 -13.31 -8.25
CA ASP A 208 -10.45 -14.60 -8.92
C ASP A 208 -11.27 -15.71 -8.26
N VAL A 209 -11.33 -15.77 -6.90
CA VAL A 209 -12.22 -16.69 -6.17
C VAL A 209 -13.69 -16.52 -6.56
N PHE A 210 -14.17 -15.27 -6.62
CA PHE A 210 -15.59 -15.03 -6.89
C PHE A 210 -15.94 -15.26 -8.36
N LEU A 211 -15.03 -14.95 -9.29
CA LEU A 211 -15.25 -15.20 -10.72
C LEU A 211 -15.25 -16.70 -11.01
N SER A 212 -14.24 -17.46 -10.56
CA SER A 212 -14.19 -18.92 -10.74
C SER A 212 -15.32 -19.63 -10.00
N LEU A 213 -15.72 -19.17 -8.80
CA LEU A 213 -16.89 -19.69 -8.11
C LEU A 213 -18.18 -19.43 -8.90
N GLY A 214 -18.29 -18.26 -9.53
CA GLY A 214 -19.42 -17.91 -10.40
C GLY A 214 -19.54 -18.85 -11.59
N ALA A 215 -18.44 -19.07 -12.29
CA ALA A 215 -18.37 -20.01 -13.40
C ALA A 215 -18.70 -21.45 -12.94
N PHE A 216 -18.10 -21.90 -11.82
CA PHE A 216 -18.42 -23.22 -11.23
C PHE A 216 -19.90 -23.38 -10.91
N LEU A 217 -20.53 -22.37 -10.29
CA LEU A 217 -21.96 -22.41 -9.96
C LEU A 217 -22.83 -22.34 -11.23
N GLY A 218 -22.44 -21.52 -12.22
CA GLY A 218 -23.11 -21.42 -13.51
C GLY A 218 -23.21 -22.78 -14.19
N PHE A 219 -22.07 -23.39 -14.47
CA PHE A 219 -22.01 -24.73 -15.08
C PHE A 219 -22.59 -25.82 -14.17
N GLY A 220 -22.43 -25.70 -12.85
CA GLY A 220 -22.98 -26.65 -11.88
C GLY A 220 -24.51 -26.66 -11.82
N LEU A 221 -25.15 -25.51 -12.04
CA LEU A 221 -26.62 -25.39 -12.08
C LEU A 221 -27.21 -25.95 -13.38
N GLU A 222 -26.48 -26.01 -14.47
CA GLU A 222 -26.95 -26.63 -15.72
C GLU A 222 -27.34 -28.10 -15.52
N ILE A 223 -26.60 -28.87 -14.72
CA ILE A 223 -26.83 -30.28 -14.49
C ILE A 223 -28.23 -30.56 -13.89
N PRO A 224 -28.61 -30.00 -12.74
CA PRO A 224 -29.95 -30.20 -12.18
C PRO A 224 -31.07 -29.63 -13.04
N PHE A 225 -30.85 -28.48 -13.72
CA PHE A 225 -31.86 -27.91 -14.60
C PHE A 225 -32.16 -28.81 -15.79
N HIS A 226 -31.12 -29.42 -16.38
CA HIS A 226 -31.29 -30.40 -17.44
C HIS A 226 -31.97 -31.67 -16.95
N TYR A 227 -31.57 -32.22 -15.78
CA TYR A 227 -32.12 -33.43 -15.21
C TYR A 227 -33.61 -33.33 -14.86
N PHE A 228 -34.03 -32.16 -14.31
CA PHE A 228 -35.42 -31.92 -13.91
C PHE A 228 -36.28 -31.32 -15.01
N HIS A 229 -35.78 -31.12 -16.23
CA HIS A 229 -36.44 -30.40 -17.33
C HIS A 229 -36.97 -29.02 -16.91
N LEU A 230 -36.30 -28.35 -15.99
CA LEU A 230 -36.69 -27.05 -15.46
C LEU A 230 -36.09 -25.95 -16.34
N LEU A 231 -36.95 -25.09 -16.91
CA LEU A 231 -36.56 -23.88 -17.61
C LEU A 231 -35.38 -24.11 -18.61
N GLU A 232 -35.42 -25.20 -19.42
CA GLU A 232 -34.33 -25.60 -20.34
C GLU A 232 -33.88 -24.45 -21.24
N TRP A 233 -34.74 -23.49 -21.54
CA TRP A 233 -34.40 -22.31 -22.32
C TRP A 233 -33.44 -21.35 -21.59
N THR A 234 -33.29 -21.43 -20.26
CA THR A 234 -32.39 -20.59 -19.48
C THR A 234 -30.98 -21.19 -19.34
N ILE A 235 -30.84 -22.49 -19.53
CA ILE A 235 -29.56 -23.21 -19.35
C ILE A 235 -28.39 -22.52 -20.05
N PRO A 236 -28.46 -22.14 -21.34
CA PRO A 236 -27.34 -21.51 -22.04
C PRO A 236 -26.94 -20.13 -21.48
N TYR A 237 -27.75 -19.53 -20.62
CA TYR A 237 -27.55 -18.17 -20.11
C TYR A 237 -27.13 -18.12 -18.63
N ILE A 238 -27.29 -19.22 -17.87
CA ILE A 238 -27.11 -19.23 -16.40
C ILE A 238 -25.70 -18.80 -16.03
N ASP A 239 -24.69 -19.39 -16.64
CA ASP A 239 -23.29 -19.06 -16.39
C ASP A 239 -23.00 -17.57 -16.64
N SER A 240 -23.39 -17.09 -17.83
CA SER A 240 -23.15 -15.69 -18.22
C SER A 240 -23.87 -14.68 -17.33
N VAL A 241 -25.08 -15.00 -16.86
CA VAL A 241 -25.83 -14.11 -15.95
C VAL A 241 -25.16 -14.05 -14.58
N ILE A 242 -24.79 -15.23 -14.03
CA ILE A 242 -24.10 -15.30 -12.73
C ILE A 242 -22.77 -14.57 -12.80
N SER A 243 -21.97 -14.80 -13.84
CA SER A 243 -20.66 -14.13 -14.05
C SER A 243 -20.82 -12.62 -14.17
N CYS A 244 -21.80 -12.10 -14.90
CA CYS A 244 -22.09 -10.67 -14.96
C CYS A 244 -22.41 -10.08 -13.59
N ILE A 245 -23.27 -10.75 -12.81
CA ILE A 245 -23.68 -10.26 -11.47
C ILE A 245 -22.46 -10.22 -10.55
N ILE A 246 -21.65 -11.28 -10.52
CA ILE A 246 -20.47 -11.36 -9.66
C ILE A 246 -19.44 -10.32 -10.07
N ALA A 247 -19.14 -10.20 -11.37
CA ALA A 247 -18.21 -9.20 -11.87
C ALA A 247 -18.64 -7.77 -11.51
N ALA A 248 -19.94 -7.45 -11.65
CA ALA A 248 -20.48 -6.15 -11.27
C ALA A 248 -20.36 -5.89 -9.75
N LEU A 249 -20.60 -6.90 -8.91
CA LEU A 249 -20.46 -6.79 -7.46
C LEU A 249 -18.99 -6.63 -7.01
N MET A 250 -18.02 -7.17 -7.78
CA MET A 250 -16.60 -7.07 -7.45
C MET A 250 -15.94 -5.79 -7.96
N LEU A 251 -16.51 -5.11 -8.96
CA LEU A 251 -15.96 -3.89 -9.57
C LEU A 251 -15.67 -2.73 -8.59
N PRO A 252 -16.44 -2.48 -7.51
CA PRO A 252 -16.16 -1.37 -6.60
C PRO A 252 -14.82 -1.44 -5.85
N GLU A 253 -14.30 -2.64 -5.56
CA GLU A 253 -13.04 -2.78 -4.82
C GLU A 253 -11.82 -2.30 -5.62
N PRO A 254 -11.55 -2.78 -6.86
CA PRO A 254 -10.45 -2.28 -7.68
C PRO A 254 -10.64 -0.80 -8.06
N THR A 255 -11.88 -0.34 -8.25
CA THR A 255 -12.17 1.07 -8.52
C THR A 255 -11.74 1.97 -7.35
N ARG A 256 -12.01 1.57 -6.11
CA ARG A 256 -11.55 2.29 -4.93
C ARG A 256 -10.03 2.30 -4.82
N ALA A 257 -9.36 1.16 -5.11
CA ALA A 257 -7.91 1.08 -5.11
C ALA A 257 -7.29 2.02 -6.17
N PHE A 258 -7.86 2.04 -7.37
CA PHE A 258 -7.48 2.92 -8.47
C PHE A 258 -7.63 4.41 -8.13
N ILE A 259 -8.81 4.82 -7.62
CA ILE A 259 -9.06 6.22 -7.21
C ILE A 259 -8.11 6.65 -6.10
N ASN A 260 -7.86 5.78 -5.11
CA ASN A 260 -6.91 6.08 -4.04
C ASN A 260 -5.48 6.24 -4.58
N ALA A 261 -5.06 5.42 -5.55
CA ALA A 261 -3.76 5.53 -6.17
C ALA A 261 -3.60 6.86 -6.96
N ILE A 262 -4.64 7.30 -7.67
CA ILE A 262 -4.66 8.63 -8.30
C ILE A 262 -4.50 9.72 -7.25
N ARG A 263 -5.30 9.70 -6.19
CA ARG A 263 -5.22 10.70 -5.10
C ARG A 263 -3.82 10.79 -4.50
N GLU A 264 -3.18 9.64 -4.29
CA GLU A 264 -1.81 9.56 -3.78
C GLU A 264 -0.78 10.13 -4.77
N LEU A 265 -0.96 9.90 -6.08
CA LEU A 265 -0.06 10.41 -7.12
C LEU A 265 -0.16 11.92 -7.31
N VAL A 266 -1.37 12.48 -7.23
CA VAL A 266 -1.60 13.93 -7.32
C VAL A 266 -1.49 14.64 -5.97
N LEU A 267 -1.03 13.93 -4.93
CA LEU A 267 -0.79 14.45 -3.57
C LEU A 267 -2.05 15.05 -2.92
N MET A 268 -3.22 14.47 -3.19
CA MET A 268 -4.46 14.89 -2.55
C MET A 268 -4.48 14.48 -1.07
N ALA A 269 -5.13 15.30 -0.28
CA ALA A 269 -5.36 15.00 1.14
C ALA A 269 -6.12 13.68 1.33
N PRO A 270 -5.85 12.93 2.41
CA PRO A 270 -6.63 11.77 2.79
C PRO A 270 -8.11 12.12 3.02
N PRO A 271 -9.02 11.11 3.04
CA PRO A 271 -10.42 11.35 3.36
C PRO A 271 -10.62 12.13 4.66
N ALA A 272 -11.66 12.96 4.72
CA ALA A 272 -11.94 13.86 5.84
C ALA A 272 -11.96 13.15 7.21
N GLU A 273 -12.48 11.92 7.27
CA GLU A 273 -12.49 11.09 8.49
C GLU A 273 -11.07 10.87 9.06
N LYS A 274 -10.08 10.66 8.18
CA LYS A 274 -8.68 10.47 8.61
C LYS A 274 -8.04 11.77 9.05
N ILE A 275 -8.36 12.88 8.41
CA ILE A 275 -7.88 14.21 8.83
C ILE A 275 -8.42 14.52 10.21
N GLU A 276 -9.70 14.22 10.49
CA GLU A 276 -10.31 14.45 11.80
C GLU A 276 -9.72 13.54 12.87
N GLU A 277 -9.42 12.29 12.55
CA GLU A 277 -8.69 11.38 13.45
C GLU A 277 -7.29 11.93 13.78
N ILE A 278 -6.55 12.43 12.77
CA ILE A 278 -5.24 13.07 12.96
C ILE A 278 -5.40 14.32 13.84
N ARG A 279 -6.42 15.14 13.61
CA ARG A 279 -6.73 16.34 14.42
C ARG A 279 -6.96 15.99 15.88
N THR A 280 -7.76 14.96 16.15
CA THR A 280 -8.05 14.49 17.51
C THR A 280 -6.78 14.02 18.22
N ILE A 281 -5.94 13.19 17.57
CA ILE A 281 -4.67 12.73 18.13
C ILE A 281 -3.72 13.90 18.39
N THR A 282 -3.68 14.87 17.48
CA THR A 282 -2.82 16.04 17.59
C THR A 282 -3.25 16.93 18.75
N ALA A 283 -4.55 17.19 18.88
CA ALA A 283 -5.10 17.98 19.98
C ALA A 283 -4.82 17.36 21.35
N GLU A 284 -4.93 16.02 21.46
CA GLU A 284 -4.59 15.30 22.68
C GLU A 284 -3.09 15.37 23.00
N GLY A 285 -2.24 15.18 21.98
CA GLY A 285 -0.79 15.20 22.15
C GLY A 285 -0.20 16.55 22.51
N LEU A 286 -0.84 17.67 22.08
CA LEU A 286 -0.41 19.03 22.34
C LEU A 286 -1.00 19.67 23.60
N LYS A 287 -1.87 18.98 24.33
CA LYS A 287 -2.53 19.51 25.53
C LYS A 287 -1.58 20.16 26.56
N ASP A 288 -0.37 19.58 26.69
CA ASP A 288 0.62 20.03 27.67
C ASP A 288 1.58 21.10 27.12
N TYR A 289 1.38 21.52 25.89
CA TYR A 289 2.24 22.48 25.19
C TYR A 289 1.48 23.75 24.83
N PRO A 290 2.16 24.92 24.80
CA PRO A 290 1.53 26.19 24.47
C PRO A 290 1.37 26.38 22.96
N TYR A 291 0.98 25.33 22.24
CA TYR A 291 0.84 25.33 20.79
C TYR A 291 -0.60 25.06 20.38
N ASP A 292 -1.14 25.92 19.54
CA ASP A 292 -2.44 25.75 18.90
C ASP A 292 -2.21 25.34 17.43
N VAL A 293 -3.00 24.37 16.93
CA VAL A 293 -2.91 23.90 15.55
C VAL A 293 -3.85 24.71 14.69
N ASP A 294 -3.30 25.47 13.77
CA ASP A 294 -4.06 26.27 12.82
C ASP A 294 -4.47 25.44 11.60
N PHE A 295 -3.51 24.74 11.00
CA PHE A 295 -3.75 23.97 9.79
C PHE A 295 -3.03 22.62 9.83
N ILE A 296 -3.68 21.60 9.25
CA ILE A 296 -3.14 20.26 9.09
C ILE A 296 -3.01 19.99 7.60
N ASP A 297 -1.77 19.87 7.11
CA ASP A 297 -1.49 19.36 5.78
C ASP A 297 -1.08 17.90 5.92
N ALA A 298 -1.86 17.01 5.30
CA ALA A 298 -1.56 15.58 5.31
C ALA A 298 -1.64 15.03 3.91
N VAL A 299 -0.58 14.36 3.48
CA VAL A 299 -0.48 13.74 2.17
C VAL A 299 0.01 12.30 2.30
N ARG A 300 -0.61 11.40 1.55
CA ARG A 300 -0.17 10.02 1.48
C ARG A 300 0.55 9.73 0.16
N THR A 301 1.73 9.12 0.26
CA THR A 301 2.48 8.65 -0.89
C THR A 301 2.82 7.17 -0.69
N GLY A 302 2.04 6.28 -1.29
CA GLY A 302 2.17 4.84 -1.10
C GLY A 302 2.14 4.44 0.38
N ARG A 303 3.25 3.92 0.88
CA ARG A 303 3.43 3.47 2.27
C ARG A 303 3.75 4.57 3.27
N ARG A 304 3.97 5.82 2.83
CA ARG A 304 4.34 6.95 3.69
C ARG A 304 3.17 7.90 3.88
N LEU A 305 3.03 8.40 5.09
CA LEU A 305 2.07 9.43 5.46
C LEU A 305 2.84 10.65 5.94
N TRP A 306 2.78 11.72 5.18
CA TRP A 306 3.38 13.02 5.48
C TRP A 306 2.35 13.86 6.19
N ILE A 307 2.71 14.40 7.33
CA ILE A 307 1.84 15.27 8.14
C ILE A 307 2.65 16.50 8.50
N SER A 308 2.22 17.67 8.03
CA SER A 308 2.75 18.96 8.42
C SER A 308 1.69 19.68 9.25
N LEU A 309 2.01 19.97 10.50
CA LEU A 309 1.16 20.66 11.43
C LEU A 309 1.64 22.11 11.55
N TYR A 310 0.83 23.05 11.11
CA TYR A 310 1.10 24.48 11.29
C TYR A 310 0.63 24.87 12.68
N VAL A 311 1.59 25.30 13.51
CA VAL A 311 1.35 25.57 14.92
C VAL A 311 1.66 27.03 15.26
N THR A 312 0.74 27.65 15.98
CA THR A 312 0.86 29.00 16.48
C THR A 312 1.06 28.99 18.00
N THR A 313 1.59 30.08 18.56
CA THR A 313 1.74 30.27 20.01
C THR A 313 1.39 31.69 20.42
N LYS A 314 0.89 31.83 21.63
CA LYS A 314 0.60 33.14 22.19
C LYS A 314 1.90 33.95 22.36
N GLY A 315 1.97 35.12 21.70
CA GLY A 315 3.13 36.02 21.75
C GLY A 315 4.22 35.72 20.73
N ASN A 316 4.01 34.82 19.78
CA ASN A 316 4.92 34.52 18.64
C ASN A 316 6.37 34.13 19.04
N ILE A 317 6.57 33.66 20.27
CA ILE A 317 7.87 33.17 20.77
C ILE A 317 7.77 31.66 20.98
N MET A 318 8.56 30.89 20.25
CA MET A 318 8.60 29.45 20.37
C MET A 318 9.92 28.95 20.98
N ASN A 319 9.81 27.99 21.89
CA ASN A 319 10.97 27.31 22.43
C ASN A 319 11.26 26.08 21.56
N ILE A 320 12.40 26.06 20.86
CA ILE A 320 12.81 25.00 19.95
C ILE A 320 12.90 23.64 20.65
N LYS A 321 13.33 23.61 21.92
CA LYS A 321 13.42 22.36 22.69
C LYS A 321 12.03 21.77 22.98
N GLN A 322 11.09 22.60 23.39
CA GLN A 322 9.70 22.19 23.62
C GLN A 322 9.01 21.75 22.32
N LEU A 323 9.30 22.45 21.20
CA LEU A 323 8.79 22.09 19.88
C LEU A 323 9.29 20.70 19.47
N LYS A 324 10.56 20.40 19.74
CA LYS A 324 11.15 19.08 19.46
C LYS A 324 10.52 17.99 20.31
N GLU A 325 10.32 18.22 21.62
CA GLU A 325 9.68 17.30 22.54
C GLU A 325 8.22 17.01 22.13
N ALA A 326 7.47 18.04 21.75
CA ALA A 326 6.11 17.91 21.23
C ALA A 326 6.08 17.09 19.92
N THR A 327 7.00 17.36 18.99
CA THR A 327 7.13 16.62 17.74
C THR A 327 7.39 15.14 17.99
N ASP A 328 8.30 14.81 18.89
CA ASP A 328 8.67 13.41 19.17
C ASP A 328 7.52 12.67 19.87
N LYS A 329 6.78 13.34 20.80
CA LYS A 329 5.56 12.79 21.46
C LYS A 329 4.47 12.50 20.40
N LEU A 330 4.14 13.49 19.57
CA LEU A 330 3.14 13.33 18.51
C LEU A 330 3.51 12.26 17.48
N ARG A 331 4.80 12.21 17.10
CA ARG A 331 5.29 11.17 16.19
C ARG A 331 5.10 9.78 16.77
N ALA A 332 5.34 9.60 18.07
CA ALA A 332 5.12 8.32 18.73
C ALA A 332 3.62 7.94 18.74
N MET A 333 2.72 8.88 19.07
CA MET A 333 1.28 8.66 19.07
C MET A 333 0.75 8.32 17.66
N LEU A 334 1.12 9.10 16.65
CA LEU A 334 0.70 8.87 15.27
C LEU A 334 1.29 7.58 14.69
N SER A 335 2.55 7.23 15.03
CA SER A 335 3.19 5.98 14.58
C SER A 335 2.59 4.73 15.21
N ALA A 336 1.95 4.83 16.36
CA ALA A 336 1.18 3.73 16.95
C ALA A 336 -0.08 3.40 16.14
N ARG A 337 -0.66 4.40 15.46
CA ARG A 337 -1.89 4.26 14.67
C ARG A 337 -1.65 4.08 13.17
N TYR A 338 -0.67 4.79 12.63
CA TYR A 338 -0.35 4.81 11.20
C TYR A 338 1.06 4.29 10.94
N THR A 339 1.25 3.62 9.81
CA THR A 339 2.57 3.15 9.36
C THR A 339 3.25 4.18 8.46
N GLY A 340 4.57 4.37 8.61
CA GLY A 340 5.36 5.23 7.73
C GLY A 340 5.10 6.72 7.90
N VAL A 341 4.85 7.17 9.14
CA VAL A 341 4.56 8.57 9.47
C VAL A 341 5.83 9.42 9.41
N TYR A 342 5.75 10.49 8.65
CA TYR A 342 6.68 11.63 8.66
C TYR A 342 5.93 12.82 9.21
N LEU A 343 6.35 13.31 10.36
CA LEU A 343 5.71 14.43 11.06
C LEU A 343 6.66 15.61 11.14
N GLU A 344 6.15 16.77 10.76
CA GLU A 344 6.80 18.07 10.93
C GLU A 344 5.85 19.04 11.64
N LEU A 345 6.36 19.78 12.61
CA LEU A 345 5.68 20.91 13.20
C LEU A 345 6.29 22.18 12.61
N ILE A 346 5.47 22.94 11.89
CA ILE A 346 5.88 24.15 11.20
C ILE A 346 5.37 25.35 12.03
N PRO A 347 6.28 26.17 12.59
CA PRO A 347 5.87 27.42 13.24
C PRO A 347 5.13 28.34 12.27
N ASP A 348 3.99 28.85 12.68
CA ASP A 348 3.22 29.84 11.94
C ASP A 348 2.87 31.02 12.83
N VAL A 349 2.50 32.13 12.22
CA VAL A 349 2.13 33.37 12.93
C VAL A 349 0.60 33.41 13.03
N ALA A 350 0.08 33.79 14.20
CA ALA A 350 -1.35 33.93 14.40
C ALA A 350 -2.00 34.89 13.36
N PRO A 351 -3.23 34.61 12.91
CA PRO A 351 -3.86 35.28 11.74
C PRO A 351 -4.05 36.80 11.86
N ASP A 352 -3.81 37.39 13.02
CA ASP A 352 -3.86 38.85 13.24
C ASP A 352 -2.63 39.61 12.66
N SER A 353 -1.68 38.90 12.03
CA SER A 353 -0.55 39.53 11.38
C SER A 353 -0.89 39.88 9.91
N PRO A 354 -0.75 41.18 9.47
CA PRO A 354 -1.19 41.61 8.13
C PRO A 354 -0.41 41.01 6.94
N ALA A 355 0.45 40.06 7.17
CA ALA A 355 1.28 39.42 6.13
C ALA A 355 0.76 38.03 5.68
N VAL A 356 -0.33 37.50 6.26
CA VAL A 356 -0.88 36.22 5.85
C VAL A 356 -1.92 36.45 4.76
N ILE A 357 -1.62 36.01 3.53
CA ILE A 357 -2.63 35.85 2.47
C ILE A 357 -3.73 34.98 3.08
N SER A 358 -4.92 35.56 3.26
CA SER A 358 -6.05 34.88 3.89
C SER A 358 -6.34 33.59 3.13
N ARG A 359 -6.22 32.44 3.79
CA ARG A 359 -6.54 31.11 3.23
C ARG A 359 -8.05 30.92 2.96
N GLU A 360 -8.85 31.95 3.24
CA GLU A 360 -10.29 31.98 2.91
C GLU A 360 -10.62 31.94 1.42
N ASP A 361 -9.63 32.21 0.53
CA ASP A 361 -9.78 32.06 -0.91
C ASP A 361 -9.68 30.59 -1.42
N GLN A 362 -9.38 29.64 -0.54
CA GLN A 362 -9.57 28.23 -0.83
C GLN A 362 -11.02 27.87 -0.54
N GLY A 363 -11.89 28.14 -1.52
CA GLY A 363 -13.31 27.80 -1.48
C GLY A 363 -13.55 26.36 -1.02
N PRO A 364 -14.67 26.09 -0.36
CA PRO A 364 -14.95 24.77 0.19
C PRO A 364 -14.90 23.71 -0.92
N LEU A 365 -14.13 22.66 -0.68
CA LEU A 365 -14.04 21.43 -1.53
C LEU A 365 -15.40 20.73 -1.73
N SER A 366 -16.51 21.41 -1.45
CA SER A 366 -17.87 20.95 -1.64
C SER A 366 -18.29 20.78 -3.10
N ASP A 367 -17.55 21.40 -4.05
CA ASP A 367 -17.92 21.39 -5.47
C ASP A 367 -17.24 20.26 -6.28
N LEU A 368 -16.48 19.37 -5.61
CA LEU A 368 -15.86 18.20 -6.21
C LEU A 368 -16.43 16.87 -5.67
N ARG A 369 -17.76 16.85 -5.38
CA ARG A 369 -18.48 15.60 -5.11
C ARG A 369 -19.07 15.00 -6.36
#